data_9a434b2decb5a7cfc8f556d33e676c3c
#
_entry.id   9a434b2decb5a7cfc8f556d33e676c3c
#
_cell.length_a   1.000
_cell.length_b   1.000
_cell.length_c   1.000
_cell.angle_alpha   90.00
_cell.angle_beta   90.00
_cell.angle_gamma   90.00
#
_symmetry.space_group_name_H-M   'P 1'
#
loop_
_entity.id
_entity.type
_entity.pdbx_description
1 polymer ?
#
loop_
_entity_poly.entity_id
_entity_poly.type
_entity_poly.pdbx_seq_one_letter_code
_entity_poly.pdbx_strand_id
1 'polypeptide(L)'
;MEPVAAENCWKRELDYWEGVLDSDELIPQPIMRAAIRWLRRNPPRRAQKVSVVHGDYRTGNFLFDEEGRIHGILDWVMAHLGDPLEDLGWSLNRVWCWAHDDRRGGLIAREDAIKIWEKASGLKAAPDAIHWWELFATVKGQGIWVSSAHAWETGANKDPILVLSSWALMNSQDRAALELMGKLG
;
A
#
# COMPACT_ATOMS: atom_id res chain seq x y z
N MET A 1 -9.64 -3.40 -17.58
CA MET A 1 -9.57 -3.81 -16.16
C MET A 1 -10.50 -5.00 -15.95
N GLU A 2 -10.02 -6.05 -15.31
CA GLU A 2 -10.84 -7.24 -15.03
C GLU A 2 -11.88 -6.93 -13.95
N PRO A 3 -13.13 -7.37 -14.13
CA PRO A 3 -14.18 -7.24 -13.11
C PRO A 3 -13.81 -8.01 -11.83
N VAL A 4 -14.21 -7.48 -10.68
CA VAL A 4 -14.08 -8.15 -9.39
C VAL A 4 -15.35 -7.99 -8.58
N ALA A 5 -15.77 -9.03 -7.88
CA ALA A 5 -16.89 -8.93 -6.95
C ALA A 5 -16.46 -8.20 -5.67
N ALA A 6 -17.35 -7.43 -5.06
CA ALA A 6 -17.06 -6.59 -3.91
C ALA A 6 -16.48 -7.37 -2.70
N GLU A 7 -16.91 -8.61 -2.52
CA GLU A 7 -16.41 -9.53 -1.49
C GLU A 7 -15.01 -10.07 -1.77
N ASN A 8 -14.52 -9.99 -3.00
CA ASN A 8 -13.26 -10.57 -3.44
C ASN A 8 -12.15 -9.53 -3.70
N CYS A 9 -12.42 -8.23 -3.57
CA CYS A 9 -11.43 -7.18 -3.81
C CYS A 9 -10.15 -7.41 -3.01
N TRP A 10 -10.29 -7.58 -1.71
CA TRP A 10 -9.16 -7.82 -0.80
C TRP A 10 -8.38 -9.09 -1.12
N LYS A 11 -9.12 -10.16 -1.47
CA LYS A 11 -8.52 -11.47 -1.73
C LYS A 11 -7.67 -11.46 -2.98
N ARG A 12 -8.18 -10.87 -4.06
CA ARG A 12 -7.44 -10.78 -5.33
C ARG A 12 -6.11 -10.05 -5.15
N GLU A 13 -6.13 -8.91 -4.47
CA GLU A 13 -4.92 -8.11 -4.26
C GLU A 13 -3.92 -8.81 -3.33
N LEU A 14 -4.43 -9.45 -2.25
CA LEU A 14 -3.56 -10.20 -1.36
C LEU A 14 -2.94 -11.42 -2.06
N ASP A 15 -3.71 -12.15 -2.89
CA ASP A 15 -3.19 -13.27 -3.67
C ASP A 15 -2.14 -12.81 -4.68
N TYR A 16 -2.33 -11.67 -5.33
CA TYR A 16 -1.38 -11.10 -6.27
C TYR A 16 -0.04 -10.78 -5.60
N TRP A 17 -0.06 -10.04 -4.49
CA TRP A 17 1.17 -9.62 -3.81
C TRP A 17 1.85 -10.76 -3.06
N GLU A 18 1.11 -11.75 -2.56
CA GLU A 18 1.71 -12.98 -2.05
C GLU A 18 2.42 -13.75 -3.18
N GLY A 19 1.81 -13.83 -4.37
CA GLY A 19 2.43 -14.44 -5.55
C GLY A 19 3.71 -13.72 -5.99
N VAL A 20 3.78 -12.39 -5.91
CA VAL A 20 5.00 -11.62 -6.16
C VAL A 20 6.10 -12.00 -5.16
N LEU A 21 5.77 -12.08 -3.88
CA LEU A 21 6.72 -12.53 -2.86
C LEU A 21 7.18 -13.97 -3.11
N ASP A 22 6.26 -14.87 -3.54
CA ASP A 22 6.60 -16.27 -3.83
C ASP A 22 7.57 -16.41 -4.99
N SER A 23 7.45 -15.54 -6.02
CA SER A 23 8.29 -15.59 -7.21
C SER A 23 9.63 -14.88 -7.06
N ASP A 24 9.67 -13.78 -6.31
CA ASP A 24 10.75 -12.81 -6.39
C ASP A 24 11.59 -12.73 -5.11
N GLU A 25 11.17 -13.35 -3.97
CA GLU A 25 11.96 -13.26 -2.74
C GLU A 25 13.33 -13.93 -2.88
N LEU A 26 14.38 -13.13 -2.71
CA LEU A 26 15.77 -13.60 -2.70
C LEU A 26 16.20 -14.14 -1.34
N ILE A 27 15.56 -13.67 -0.28
CA ILE A 27 15.76 -14.07 1.12
C ILE A 27 14.40 -14.21 1.80
N PRO A 28 14.25 -15.13 2.79
CA PRO A 28 12.99 -15.31 3.49
C PRO A 28 12.41 -14.02 4.08
N GLN A 29 11.10 -13.81 3.93
CA GLN A 29 10.35 -12.66 4.41
C GLN A 29 9.40 -13.04 5.57
N PRO A 30 9.91 -13.48 6.75
CA PRO A 30 9.08 -14.10 7.79
C PRO A 30 8.04 -13.15 8.37
N ILE A 31 8.33 -11.86 8.47
CA ILE A 31 7.41 -10.85 9.00
C ILE A 31 6.25 -10.64 8.03
N MET A 32 6.54 -10.48 6.73
CA MET A 32 5.50 -10.36 5.70
C MET A 32 4.65 -11.63 5.58
N ARG A 33 5.27 -12.81 5.69
CA ARG A 33 4.52 -14.08 5.73
C ARG A 33 3.60 -14.17 6.96
N ALA A 34 4.01 -13.59 8.10
CA ALA A 34 3.15 -13.48 9.28
C ALA A 34 2.00 -12.47 9.04
N ALA A 35 2.27 -11.32 8.43
CA ALA A 35 1.26 -10.33 8.07
C ALA A 35 0.22 -10.90 7.09
N ILE A 36 0.65 -11.60 6.04
CA ILE A 36 -0.26 -12.27 5.09
C ILE A 36 -1.16 -13.29 5.80
N ARG A 37 -0.60 -14.13 6.69
CA ARG A 37 -1.41 -15.07 7.48
C ARG A 37 -2.42 -14.36 8.38
N TRP A 38 -2.05 -13.22 8.96
CA TRP A 38 -2.97 -12.42 9.76
C TRP A 38 -4.09 -11.83 8.90
N LEU A 39 -3.76 -11.23 7.77
CA LEU A 39 -4.70 -10.65 6.81
C LEU A 39 -5.72 -11.69 6.33
N ARG A 40 -5.28 -12.90 6.00
CA ARG A 40 -6.17 -13.99 5.55
C ARG A 40 -7.10 -14.48 6.66
N ARG A 41 -6.68 -14.44 7.91
CA ARG A 41 -7.51 -14.86 9.05
C ARG A 41 -8.50 -13.79 9.51
N ASN A 42 -8.26 -12.54 9.14
CA ASN A 42 -9.06 -11.39 9.52
C ASN A 42 -9.53 -10.60 8.29
N PRO A 43 -10.23 -11.22 7.32
CA PRO A 43 -10.61 -10.54 6.10
C PRO A 43 -11.50 -9.33 6.40
N PRO A 44 -11.35 -8.22 5.65
CA PRO A 44 -12.20 -7.06 5.83
C PRO A 44 -13.61 -7.37 5.34
N ARG A 45 -14.58 -6.54 5.69
CA ARG A 45 -15.91 -6.61 5.10
C ARG A 45 -15.81 -6.40 3.59
N ARG A 46 -16.85 -6.83 2.86
CA ARG A 46 -16.95 -6.56 1.43
C ARG A 46 -16.82 -5.07 1.14
N ALA A 47 -16.21 -4.72 0.02
CA ALA A 47 -16.13 -3.34 -0.43
C ALA A 47 -17.51 -2.69 -0.49
N GLN A 48 -17.65 -1.47 0.02
CA GLN A 48 -18.90 -0.71 -0.04
C GLN A 48 -19.24 -0.33 -1.50
N LYS A 49 -18.20 -0.20 -2.32
CA LYS A 49 -18.29 0.10 -3.74
C LYS A 49 -17.05 -0.49 -4.43
N VAL A 50 -17.22 -1.07 -5.59
CA VAL A 50 -16.11 -1.37 -6.49
C VAL A 50 -15.88 -0.16 -7.37
N SER A 51 -14.67 0.37 -7.39
CA SER A 51 -14.27 1.53 -8.19
C SER A 51 -12.91 1.32 -8.82
N VAL A 52 -12.48 2.24 -9.66
CA VAL A 52 -11.10 2.29 -10.10
C VAL A 52 -10.24 2.66 -8.90
N VAL A 53 -9.31 1.80 -8.58
CA VAL A 53 -8.21 1.99 -7.63
C VAL A 53 -6.99 2.40 -8.43
N HIS A 54 -6.28 3.42 -7.99
CA HIS A 54 -5.04 3.87 -8.64
C HIS A 54 -3.92 2.84 -8.46
N GLY A 55 -3.85 2.27 -7.26
CA GLY A 55 -2.87 1.26 -6.89
C GLY A 55 -1.52 1.82 -6.42
N ASP A 56 -1.15 3.05 -6.79
CA ASP A 56 0.02 3.78 -6.25
C ASP A 56 -0.33 5.23 -5.89
N TYR A 57 -1.42 5.41 -5.14
CA TYR A 57 -1.95 6.73 -4.76
C TYR A 57 -1.11 7.36 -3.64
N ARG A 58 -0.12 8.17 -4.02
CA ARG A 58 0.82 8.85 -3.13
C ARG A 58 1.23 10.22 -3.68
N THR A 59 1.76 11.08 -2.82
CA THR A 59 2.19 12.46 -3.15
C THR A 59 3.16 12.55 -4.33
N GLY A 60 4.04 11.57 -4.51
CA GLY A 60 4.99 11.54 -5.62
C GLY A 60 4.34 11.37 -7.00
N ASN A 61 3.06 10.99 -7.06
CA ASN A 61 2.31 10.80 -8.30
C ASN A 61 1.31 11.94 -8.57
N PHE A 62 1.40 13.08 -7.84
CA PHE A 62 0.55 14.24 -8.05
C PHE A 62 1.33 15.37 -8.72
N LEU A 63 0.73 15.96 -9.75
CA LEU A 63 1.13 17.27 -10.28
C LEU A 63 0.35 18.34 -9.55
N PHE A 64 1.04 19.26 -8.90
CA PHE A 64 0.43 20.35 -8.15
C PHE A 64 1.19 21.66 -8.41
N ASP A 65 0.48 22.80 -8.25
CA ASP A 65 1.06 24.13 -8.38
C ASP A 65 1.58 24.67 -7.02
N GLU A 66 2.10 25.88 -7.04
CA GLU A 66 2.64 26.57 -5.86
C GLU A 66 1.58 26.82 -4.78
N GLU A 67 0.31 26.89 -5.16
CA GLU A 67 -0.84 27.00 -4.26
C GLU A 67 -1.34 25.64 -3.74
N GLY A 68 -0.71 24.54 -4.13
CA GLY A 68 -1.06 23.16 -3.70
C GLY A 68 -2.29 22.57 -4.40
N ARG A 69 -2.74 23.16 -5.53
CA ARG A 69 -3.85 22.59 -6.31
C ARG A 69 -3.35 21.44 -7.18
N ILE A 70 -4.04 20.32 -7.13
CA ILE A 70 -3.71 19.15 -7.94
C ILE A 70 -4.23 19.36 -9.36
N HIS A 71 -3.34 19.29 -10.35
CA HIS A 71 -3.63 19.40 -11.79
C HIS A 71 -3.64 18.05 -12.49
N GLY A 72 -3.06 17.03 -11.90
CA GLY A 72 -3.04 15.69 -12.49
C GLY A 72 -2.58 14.64 -11.51
N ILE A 73 -2.99 13.41 -11.77
CA ILE A 73 -2.54 12.21 -11.07
C ILE A 73 -1.88 11.33 -12.13
N LEU A 74 -0.64 10.94 -11.85
CA LEU A 74 0.24 10.21 -12.76
C LEU A 74 0.38 8.75 -12.35
N ASP A 75 0.97 7.94 -13.23
CA ASP A 75 1.39 6.56 -12.96
C ASP A 75 0.23 5.60 -12.64
N TRP A 76 -0.67 5.45 -13.58
CA TRP A 76 -1.82 4.54 -13.51
C TRP A 76 -1.51 3.09 -13.90
N VAL A 77 -0.24 2.70 -13.94
CA VAL A 77 0.17 1.35 -14.39
C VAL A 77 -0.35 0.23 -13.48
N MET A 78 -0.59 0.53 -12.21
CA MET A 78 -1.15 -0.40 -11.22
C MET A 78 -2.67 -0.30 -11.08
N ALA A 79 -3.34 0.49 -11.93
CA ALA A 79 -4.76 0.73 -11.80
C ALA A 79 -5.60 -0.50 -12.09
N HIS A 80 -6.59 -0.73 -11.24
CA HIS A 80 -7.49 -1.88 -11.33
C HIS A 80 -8.87 -1.57 -10.73
N LEU A 81 -9.84 -2.47 -10.89
CA LEU A 81 -11.12 -2.37 -10.19
C LEU A 81 -10.98 -2.99 -8.79
N GLY A 82 -11.31 -2.26 -7.73
CA GLY A 82 -11.10 -2.74 -6.36
C GLY A 82 -11.88 -1.95 -5.30
N ASP A 83 -11.53 -2.19 -4.05
CA ASP A 83 -12.03 -1.44 -2.91
C ASP A 83 -11.28 -0.10 -2.80
N PRO A 84 -11.96 1.06 -2.84
CA PRO A 84 -11.30 2.36 -2.72
C PRO A 84 -10.56 2.58 -1.40
N LEU A 85 -10.78 1.76 -0.37
CA LEU A 85 -9.97 1.76 0.85
C LEU A 85 -8.52 1.33 0.62
N GLU A 86 -8.22 0.64 -0.48
CA GLU A 86 -6.85 0.29 -0.85
C GLU A 86 -5.98 1.53 -1.08
N ASP A 87 -6.45 2.48 -1.89
CA ASP A 87 -5.73 3.73 -2.14
C ASP A 87 -5.58 4.57 -0.88
N LEU A 88 -6.61 4.62 -0.03
CA LEU A 88 -6.51 5.28 1.26
C LEU A 88 -5.43 4.59 2.13
N GLY A 89 -5.49 3.28 2.32
CA GLY A 89 -4.50 2.52 3.10
C GLY A 89 -3.08 2.69 2.57
N TRP A 90 -2.92 2.71 1.25
CA TRP A 90 -1.62 2.95 0.61
C TRP A 90 -1.10 4.36 0.89
N SER A 91 -1.93 5.39 0.77
CA SER A 91 -1.55 6.78 1.05
C SER A 91 -1.20 7.02 2.52
N LEU A 92 -1.74 6.21 3.43
CA LEU A 92 -1.47 6.26 4.86
C LEU A 92 -0.21 5.49 5.27
N ASN A 93 0.42 4.73 4.36
CA ASN A 93 1.63 3.97 4.66
C ASN A 93 2.76 4.90 5.10
N ARG A 94 3.42 4.55 6.22
CA ARG A 94 4.49 5.35 6.81
C ARG A 94 5.71 5.50 5.90
N VAL A 95 5.90 4.62 4.92
CA VAL A 95 7.00 4.73 3.94
C VAL A 95 6.95 6.03 3.14
N TRP A 96 5.77 6.66 3.02
CA TRP A 96 5.59 7.95 2.34
C TRP A 96 5.77 9.15 3.27
N CYS A 97 6.09 8.94 4.55
CA CYS A 97 6.39 9.99 5.52
C CYS A 97 7.89 10.25 5.54
N TRP A 98 8.38 11.15 4.71
CA TRP A 98 9.79 11.52 4.64
C TRP A 98 10.24 12.42 5.80
N ALA A 99 9.30 13.10 6.45
CA ALA A 99 9.57 13.82 7.68
C ALA A 99 9.40 12.88 8.90
N HIS A 100 10.20 13.09 9.95
CA HIS A 100 10.10 12.35 11.21
C HIS A 100 8.91 12.83 12.06
N ASP A 101 7.72 12.91 11.45
CA ASP A 101 6.48 13.31 12.11
C ASP A 101 5.33 12.34 11.76
N ASP A 102 4.14 12.59 12.32
CA ASP A 102 2.97 11.72 12.13
C ASP A 102 2.12 12.05 10.88
N ARG A 103 2.57 13.00 10.04
CA ARG A 103 1.84 13.35 8.83
C ARG A 103 1.93 12.23 7.80
N ARG A 104 0.80 11.82 7.27
CA ARG A 104 0.71 10.81 6.22
C ARG A 104 0.94 11.45 4.85
N GLY A 105 1.74 10.78 4.02
CA GLY A 105 2.18 11.33 2.74
C GLY A 105 2.96 12.66 2.85
N GLY A 106 3.42 13.03 4.05
CA GLY A 106 4.02 14.33 4.33
C GLY A 106 3.02 15.49 4.43
N LEU A 107 1.71 15.22 4.40
CA LEU A 107 0.66 16.25 4.27
C LEU A 107 -0.09 16.53 5.58
N ILE A 108 -0.80 15.56 6.11
CA ILE A 108 -1.75 15.74 7.24
C ILE A 108 -1.76 14.53 8.17
N ALA A 109 -2.34 14.70 9.36
CA ALA A 109 -2.55 13.61 10.31
C ALA A 109 -3.44 12.51 9.71
N ARG A 110 -3.22 11.26 10.15
CA ARG A 110 -3.96 10.08 9.67
C ARG A 110 -5.48 10.25 9.81
N GLU A 111 -5.93 10.69 10.97
CA GLU A 111 -7.35 10.86 11.29
C GLU A 111 -8.03 11.92 10.42
N ASP A 112 -7.30 12.97 10.06
CA ASP A 112 -7.82 14.02 9.21
C ASP A 112 -7.85 13.57 7.73
N ALA A 113 -6.86 12.78 7.28
CA ALA A 113 -6.89 12.14 5.97
C ALA A 113 -8.14 11.26 5.81
N ILE A 114 -8.44 10.44 6.82
CA ILE A 114 -9.62 9.56 6.85
C ILE A 114 -10.92 10.39 6.78
N LYS A 115 -11.06 11.44 7.61
CA LYS A 115 -12.25 12.32 7.60
C LYS A 115 -12.47 12.99 6.26
N ILE A 116 -11.39 13.51 5.64
CA ILE A 116 -11.45 14.14 4.32
C ILE A 116 -11.87 13.13 3.26
N TRP A 117 -11.28 11.94 3.29
CA TRP A 117 -11.63 10.87 2.35
C TRP A 117 -13.09 10.44 2.50
N GLU A 118 -13.58 10.23 3.74
CA GLU A 118 -15.00 9.91 3.99
C GLU A 118 -15.95 10.99 3.46
N LYS A 119 -15.60 12.26 3.72
CA LYS A 119 -16.39 13.39 3.23
C LYS A 119 -16.42 13.46 1.70
N ALA A 120 -15.30 13.24 1.05
CA ALA A 120 -15.18 13.34 -0.40
C ALA A 120 -15.81 12.14 -1.12
N SER A 121 -15.64 10.95 -0.61
CA SER A 121 -16.12 9.71 -1.24
C SER A 121 -17.58 9.39 -0.90
N GLY A 122 -18.09 9.87 0.22
CA GLY A 122 -19.38 9.45 0.81
C GLY A 122 -19.36 8.04 1.41
N LEU A 123 -18.20 7.39 1.46
CA LEU A 123 -18.01 6.05 2.01
C LEU A 123 -17.51 6.12 3.47
N LYS A 124 -17.38 4.97 4.12
CA LYS A 124 -16.90 4.87 5.50
C LYS A 124 -15.61 4.05 5.59
N ALA A 125 -14.60 4.62 6.23
CA ALA A 125 -13.37 3.92 6.59
C ALA A 125 -13.52 3.33 8.01
N ALA A 126 -14.27 2.22 8.13
CA ALA A 126 -14.42 1.54 9.40
C ALA A 126 -13.04 1.17 9.97
N PRO A 127 -12.80 1.34 11.29
CA PRO A 127 -11.47 1.17 11.89
C PRO A 127 -10.82 -0.19 11.62
N ASP A 128 -11.58 -1.26 11.61
CA ASP A 128 -11.14 -2.61 11.28
C ASP A 128 -10.76 -2.76 9.81
N ALA A 129 -11.55 -2.18 8.91
CA ALA A 129 -11.30 -2.24 7.48
C ALA A 129 -10.07 -1.41 7.08
N ILE A 130 -9.97 -0.16 7.57
CA ILE A 130 -8.80 0.67 7.24
C ILE A 130 -7.51 0.11 7.85
N HIS A 131 -7.56 -0.45 9.06
CA HIS A 131 -6.42 -1.14 9.67
C HIS A 131 -5.95 -2.32 8.82
N TRP A 132 -6.88 -3.11 8.26
CA TRP A 132 -6.57 -4.19 7.35
C TRP A 132 -5.84 -3.68 6.10
N TRP A 133 -6.36 -2.61 5.47
CA TRP A 133 -5.76 -2.03 4.27
C TRP A 133 -4.42 -1.34 4.54
N GLU A 134 -4.20 -0.76 5.71
CA GLU A 134 -2.88 -0.25 6.12
C GLU A 134 -1.86 -1.40 6.27
N LEU A 135 -2.24 -2.53 6.89
CA LEU A 135 -1.36 -3.69 6.97
C LEU A 135 -1.12 -4.31 5.59
N PHE A 136 -2.15 -4.43 4.76
CA PHE A 136 -2.00 -4.85 3.37
C PHE A 136 -1.04 -3.94 2.60
N ALA A 137 -1.10 -2.63 2.80
CA ALA A 137 -0.18 -1.68 2.18
C ALA A 137 1.29 -1.95 2.54
N THR A 138 1.59 -2.48 3.74
CA THR A 138 2.96 -2.89 4.07
C THR A 138 3.38 -4.14 3.30
N VAL A 139 2.49 -5.11 3.13
CA VAL A 139 2.75 -6.32 2.32
C VAL A 139 2.98 -5.96 0.86
N LYS A 140 2.10 -5.13 0.29
CA LYS A 140 2.24 -4.60 -1.07
C LYS A 140 3.56 -3.86 -1.26
N GLY A 141 3.89 -2.94 -0.34
CA GLY A 141 5.15 -2.21 -0.36
C GLY A 141 6.36 -3.14 -0.33
N GLN A 142 6.35 -4.14 0.55
CA GLN A 142 7.42 -5.13 0.59
C GLN A 142 7.52 -5.92 -0.71
N GLY A 143 6.40 -6.32 -1.31
CA GLY A 143 6.39 -6.99 -2.61
C GLY A 143 7.05 -6.16 -3.71
N ILE A 144 6.77 -4.85 -3.75
CA ILE A 144 7.41 -3.92 -4.69
C ILE A 144 8.94 -3.88 -4.49
N TRP A 145 9.41 -3.79 -3.24
CA TRP A 145 10.85 -3.71 -2.96
C TRP A 145 11.56 -5.03 -3.19
N VAL A 146 10.95 -6.16 -2.87
CA VAL A 146 11.46 -7.50 -3.16
C VAL A 146 11.60 -7.70 -4.67
N SER A 147 10.57 -7.36 -5.44
CA SER A 147 10.60 -7.45 -6.91
C SER A 147 11.66 -6.52 -7.52
N SER A 148 11.84 -5.32 -6.97
CA SER A 148 12.89 -4.39 -7.41
C SER A 148 14.30 -4.95 -7.16
N ALA A 149 14.54 -5.57 -6.00
CA ALA A 149 15.81 -6.23 -5.70
C ALA A 149 16.05 -7.43 -6.62
N HIS A 150 15.04 -8.26 -6.83
CA HIS A 150 15.10 -9.40 -7.76
C HIS A 150 15.41 -8.96 -9.20
N ALA A 151 14.78 -7.91 -9.68
CA ALA A 151 15.02 -7.36 -11.02
C ALA A 151 16.47 -6.86 -11.19
N TRP A 152 17.07 -6.30 -10.15
CA TRP A 152 18.48 -5.92 -10.14
C TRP A 152 19.41 -7.14 -10.19
N GLU A 153 19.21 -8.11 -9.31
CA GLU A 153 20.05 -9.33 -9.23
C GLU A 153 20.02 -10.15 -10.53
N THR A 154 18.83 -10.25 -11.14
CA THR A 154 18.66 -10.97 -12.42
C THR A 154 19.11 -10.16 -13.62
N GLY A 155 19.42 -8.87 -13.47
CA GLY A 155 19.80 -7.97 -14.55
C GLY A 155 18.65 -7.45 -15.39
N ALA A 156 17.41 -7.71 -15.01
CA ALA A 156 16.21 -7.23 -15.70
C ALA A 156 16.04 -5.70 -15.55
N ASN A 157 16.49 -5.12 -14.45
CA ASN A 157 16.53 -3.68 -14.24
C ASN A 157 17.87 -3.28 -13.60
N LYS A 158 18.51 -2.24 -14.13
CA LYS A 158 19.82 -1.72 -13.67
C LYS A 158 19.73 -0.32 -13.06
N ASP A 159 18.53 0.12 -12.69
CA ASP A 159 18.35 1.41 -12.02
C ASP A 159 18.82 1.31 -10.55
N PRO A 160 19.93 1.99 -10.18
CA PRO A 160 20.47 1.93 -8.84
C PRO A 160 19.54 2.57 -7.79
N ILE A 161 18.66 3.48 -8.19
CA ILE A 161 17.69 4.10 -7.28
C ILE A 161 16.69 3.06 -6.78
N LEU A 162 16.21 2.18 -7.66
CA LEU A 162 15.26 1.14 -7.30
C LEU A 162 15.86 0.14 -6.31
N VAL A 163 17.10 -0.34 -6.55
CA VAL A 163 17.73 -1.30 -5.64
C VAL A 163 18.13 -0.65 -4.31
N LEU A 164 18.63 0.58 -4.31
CA LEU A 164 18.93 1.29 -3.07
C LEU A 164 17.67 1.56 -2.24
N SER A 165 16.56 1.94 -2.91
CA SER A 165 15.26 2.11 -2.27
C SER A 165 14.77 0.80 -1.67
N SER A 166 14.92 -0.34 -2.37
CA SER A 166 14.52 -1.63 -1.84
C SER A 166 15.26 -1.95 -0.54
N TRP A 167 16.59 -1.82 -0.51
CA TRP A 167 17.39 -2.09 0.69
C TRP A 167 17.05 -1.17 1.87
N ALA A 168 16.79 0.11 1.58
CA ALA A 168 16.47 1.09 2.62
C ALA A 168 15.06 0.92 3.20
N LEU A 169 14.07 0.53 2.37
CA LEU A 169 12.65 0.59 2.73
C LEU A 169 12.08 -0.76 3.20
N MET A 170 12.69 -1.90 2.86
CA MET A 170 12.23 -3.20 3.34
C MET A 170 12.14 -3.28 4.87
N ASN A 171 13.17 -2.80 5.58
CA ASN A 171 13.17 -2.78 7.06
C ASN A 171 12.08 -1.86 7.64
N SER A 172 11.75 -0.78 6.94
CA SER A 172 10.67 0.13 7.35
C SER A 172 9.31 -0.52 7.22
N GLN A 173 9.10 -1.32 6.18
CA GLN A 173 7.86 -2.09 6.00
C GLN A 173 7.73 -3.21 7.05
N ASP A 174 8.81 -3.92 7.35
CA ASP A 174 8.82 -4.94 8.41
C ASP A 174 8.44 -4.34 9.76
N ARG A 175 9.01 -3.20 10.10
CA ARG A 175 8.69 -2.47 11.33
C ARG A 175 7.22 -2.03 11.35
N ALA A 176 6.73 -1.43 10.26
CA ALA A 176 5.35 -1.00 10.15
C ALA A 176 4.37 -2.18 10.29
N ALA A 177 4.68 -3.33 9.68
CA ALA A 177 3.86 -4.54 9.82
C ALA A 177 3.82 -5.04 11.27
N LEU A 178 4.97 -5.07 11.95
CA LEU A 178 5.03 -5.49 13.37
C LEU A 178 4.24 -4.54 14.28
N GLU A 179 4.33 -3.22 14.06
CA GLU A 179 3.55 -2.21 14.79
C GLU A 179 2.04 -2.43 14.57
N LEU A 180 1.60 -2.58 13.31
CA LEU A 180 0.20 -2.80 12.97
C LEU A 180 -0.33 -4.14 13.50
N MET A 181 0.50 -5.17 13.62
CA MET A 181 0.13 -6.45 14.23
C MET A 181 0.20 -6.43 15.77
N GLY A 182 0.56 -5.31 16.40
CA GLY A 182 0.72 -5.19 17.86
C GLY A 182 1.89 -6.04 18.41
N LYS A 183 2.98 -6.17 17.66
CA LYS A 183 4.17 -6.96 18.03
C LYS A 183 5.36 -6.09 18.45
N LEU A 184 5.27 -4.76 18.24
CA LEU A 184 6.18 -3.77 18.81
C LEU A 184 5.38 -2.94 19.80
N GLY A 185 5.80 -2.94 21.06
CA GLY A 185 5.27 -2.09 22.14
C GLY A 185 6.08 -0.81 22.26
#